data_f6898aa9b924abbcedf2f8f5d30e6671
#
_entry.id   f6898aa9b924abbcedf2f8f5d30e6671
#
_cell.length_a   1.000
_cell.length_b   1.000
_cell.length_c   1.000
_cell.angle_alpha   90.00
_cell.angle_beta   90.00
_cell.angle_gamma   90.00
#
_symmetry.space_group_name_H-M   'P 1'
#
loop_
_entity.id
_entity.type
_entity.pdbx_description
1 polymer ?
#
loop_
_entity_poly.entity_id
_entity_poly.type
_entity_poly.pdbx_seq_one_letter_code
_entity_poly.pdbx_strand_id
1 'polypeptide(L)'
;VEVLPFYYEWLNKDNPGNFGYDGFRIPALRLFLDMGEQILDQAKTTPARPMLIVSSESDQAVNLQEHRELFEAVVQFQPNSWYYCFDKKQKVPHTMMTEAEGNHYIDQLITLAKTYVENDLTWDEIKEQWLLR
;
A
#
# COMPACT_ATOMS: atom_id res chain seq x y z
N VAL A 1 -15.27 18.67 -16.84
CA VAL A 1 -15.03 17.24 -16.51
C VAL A 1 -16.33 16.46 -16.35
N GLU A 2 -17.48 17.10 -16.45
CA GLU A 2 -18.79 16.48 -16.20
C GLU A 2 -19.46 15.82 -17.40
N VAL A 3 -18.80 15.73 -18.55
CA VAL A 3 -19.50 15.39 -19.82
C VAL A 3 -19.05 14.08 -20.46
N LEU A 4 -18.20 13.29 -19.82
CA LEU A 4 -17.82 11.98 -20.36
C LEU A 4 -18.43 10.86 -19.51
N PRO A 5 -19.61 10.42 -19.90
CA PRO A 5 -20.38 9.48 -19.10
C PRO A 5 -19.89 8.07 -19.31
N PHE A 6 -20.00 7.27 -18.28
CA PHE A 6 -20.31 5.85 -18.25
C PHE A 6 -19.50 4.84 -19.09
N TYR A 7 -18.66 5.24 -20.06
CA TYR A 7 -18.04 4.34 -21.04
C TYR A 7 -16.50 4.32 -21.03
N TYR A 8 -15.83 5.10 -20.19
CA TYR A 8 -14.38 4.98 -20.09
C TYR A 8 -14.00 3.87 -19.13
N GLU A 9 -13.45 2.82 -19.70
CA GLU A 9 -12.80 1.75 -18.97
C GLU A 9 -11.29 1.97 -19.05
N TRP A 10 -10.65 1.90 -17.92
CA TRP A 10 -9.20 1.73 -17.85
C TRP A 10 -8.90 0.26 -18.10
N LEU A 11 -8.20 -0.03 -19.18
CA LEU A 11 -7.78 -1.40 -19.49
C LEU A 11 -6.36 -1.61 -18.93
N ASN A 12 -6.19 -2.64 -18.16
CA ASN A 12 -4.87 -3.11 -17.72
C ASN A 12 -4.20 -3.81 -18.89
N LYS A 13 -3.48 -3.05 -19.72
CA LYS A 13 -2.78 -3.62 -20.86
C LYS A 13 -1.60 -4.46 -20.42
N ASP A 14 -1.60 -5.71 -20.89
CA ASP A 14 -0.43 -6.58 -21.01
C ASP A 14 0.38 -6.80 -19.72
N ASN A 15 -0.28 -7.12 -18.61
CA ASN A 15 0.40 -7.68 -17.46
C ASN A 15 0.13 -9.20 -17.39
N PRO A 16 1.02 -10.05 -17.91
CA PRO A 16 0.80 -11.50 -17.98
C PRO A 16 0.71 -12.20 -16.61
N GLY A 17 1.01 -11.50 -15.53
CA GLY A 17 0.84 -11.97 -14.15
C GLY A 17 -0.38 -11.41 -13.44
N ASN A 18 -1.24 -10.65 -14.13
CA ASN A 18 -2.42 -10.05 -13.51
C ASN A 18 -3.52 -11.08 -13.28
N PHE A 19 -3.80 -11.39 -12.04
CA PHE A 19 -4.91 -12.25 -11.60
C PHE A 19 -6.20 -11.48 -11.31
N GLY A 20 -6.23 -10.18 -11.59
CA GLY A 20 -7.38 -9.29 -11.41
C GLY A 20 -8.25 -9.18 -12.64
N TYR A 21 -9.11 -8.17 -12.66
CA TYR A 21 -9.94 -7.82 -13.80
C TYR A 21 -9.11 -7.15 -14.90
N ASP A 22 -9.54 -7.32 -16.16
CA ASP A 22 -8.89 -6.71 -17.33
C ASP A 22 -8.97 -5.17 -17.33
N GLY A 23 -9.81 -4.60 -16.50
CA GLY A 23 -9.98 -3.16 -16.39
C GLY A 23 -11.03 -2.78 -15.34
N PHE A 24 -11.26 -1.48 -15.22
CA PHE A 24 -12.29 -0.93 -14.34
C PHE A 24 -12.90 0.34 -14.93
N ARG A 25 -14.10 0.69 -14.49
CA ARG A 25 -14.80 1.90 -14.92
C ARG A 25 -14.27 3.12 -14.17
N ILE A 26 -14.07 4.24 -14.88
CA ILE A 26 -13.59 5.49 -14.29
C ILE A 26 -14.43 5.98 -13.09
N PRO A 27 -15.77 5.89 -13.08
CA PRO A 27 -16.54 6.25 -11.89
C PRO A 27 -16.19 5.44 -10.64
N ALA A 28 -15.81 4.16 -10.81
CA ALA A 28 -15.35 3.33 -9.69
C ALA A 28 -13.99 3.83 -9.14
N LEU A 29 -13.08 4.26 -10.01
CA LEU A 29 -11.81 4.86 -9.59
C LEU A 29 -12.05 6.11 -8.73
N ARG A 30 -12.98 6.99 -9.14
CA ARG A 30 -13.31 8.18 -8.35
C ARG A 30 -13.77 7.82 -6.94
N LEU A 31 -14.62 6.80 -6.82
CA LEU A 31 -15.07 6.32 -5.50
C LEU A 31 -13.91 5.88 -4.61
N PHE A 32 -12.91 5.17 -5.17
CA PHE A 32 -11.73 4.77 -4.42
C PHE A 32 -10.87 5.96 -4.00
N LEU A 33 -10.71 6.97 -4.84
CA LEU A 33 -9.98 8.19 -4.49
C LEU A 33 -10.69 8.96 -3.38
N ASP A 34 -11.99 9.16 -3.49
CA ASP A 34 -12.81 9.82 -2.46
C ASP A 34 -12.73 9.07 -1.12
N MET A 35 -12.74 7.74 -1.14
CA MET A 35 -12.57 6.91 0.06
C MET A 35 -11.16 7.04 0.65
N GLY A 36 -10.13 7.10 -0.18
CA GLY A 36 -8.74 7.30 0.24
C GLY A 36 -8.56 8.62 0.98
N GLU A 37 -9.09 9.71 0.44
CA GLU A 37 -9.08 11.02 1.09
C GLU A 37 -9.82 11.00 2.44
N GLN A 38 -10.99 10.37 2.51
CA GLN A 38 -11.73 10.25 3.76
C GLN A 38 -10.98 9.44 4.82
N ILE A 39 -10.32 8.34 4.43
CA ILE A 39 -9.49 7.52 5.34
C ILE A 39 -8.34 8.35 5.90
N LEU A 40 -7.64 9.10 5.05
CA LEU A 40 -6.53 9.94 5.47
C LEU A 40 -6.97 11.06 6.42
N ASP A 41 -8.09 11.71 6.13
CA ASP A 41 -8.63 12.75 7.00
C ASP A 41 -9.11 12.21 8.35
N GLN A 42 -9.76 11.05 8.36
CA GLN A 42 -10.19 10.41 9.59
C GLN A 42 -9.01 9.93 10.43
N ALA A 43 -7.95 9.43 9.82
CA ALA A 43 -6.77 8.96 10.53
C ALA A 43 -6.09 10.06 11.36
N LYS A 44 -6.24 11.32 10.98
CA LYS A 44 -5.67 12.48 11.70
C LYS A 44 -6.38 12.80 13.03
N THR A 45 -7.61 12.37 13.20
CA THR A 45 -8.47 12.77 14.33
C THR A 45 -9.11 11.61 15.07
N THR A 46 -9.25 10.48 14.45
CA THR A 46 -9.95 9.30 15.01
C THR A 46 -8.94 8.18 15.25
N PRO A 47 -8.91 7.59 16.45
CA PRO A 47 -8.05 6.43 16.71
C PRO A 47 -8.36 5.29 15.74
N ALA A 48 -7.37 4.95 14.92
CA ALA A 48 -7.45 3.82 13.99
C ALA A 48 -7.04 2.52 14.68
N ARG A 49 -7.22 1.40 14.00
CA ARG A 49 -6.59 0.14 14.40
C ARG A 49 -5.13 0.14 13.96
N PRO A 50 -4.25 -0.62 14.64
CA PRO A 50 -2.89 -0.85 14.15
C PRO A 50 -2.91 -1.39 12.72
N MET A 51 -1.97 -0.94 11.90
CA MET A 51 -1.87 -1.38 10.50
C MET A 51 -0.42 -1.54 10.07
N LEU A 52 -0.19 -2.49 9.18
CA LEU A 52 1.03 -2.62 8.40
C LEU A 52 0.78 -1.99 7.03
N ILE A 53 1.52 -0.92 6.73
CA ILE A 53 1.52 -0.30 5.41
C ILE A 53 2.80 -0.72 4.68
N VAL A 54 2.63 -1.32 3.50
CA VAL A 54 3.75 -1.69 2.64
C VAL A 54 3.66 -0.89 1.35
N SER A 55 4.77 -0.29 0.98
CA SER A 55 4.89 0.55 -0.21
C SER A 55 6.11 0.15 -1.04
N SER A 56 6.23 0.68 -2.25
CA SER A 56 7.40 0.54 -3.10
C SER A 56 7.71 1.85 -3.82
N GLU A 57 8.97 2.24 -3.84
CA GLU A 57 9.41 3.42 -4.63
C GLU A 57 9.30 3.21 -6.14
N SER A 58 9.07 1.97 -6.59
CA SER A 58 8.81 1.64 -7.99
C SER A 58 7.33 1.62 -8.35
N ASP A 59 6.45 1.78 -7.35
CA ASP A 59 5.01 1.84 -7.57
C ASP A 59 4.63 3.14 -8.31
N GLN A 60 3.87 3.00 -9.39
CA GLN A 60 3.37 4.12 -10.20
C GLN A 60 1.85 4.31 -10.07
N ALA A 61 1.19 3.44 -9.32
CA ALA A 61 -0.27 3.46 -9.20
C ALA A 61 -0.76 4.22 -7.96
N VAL A 62 0.07 4.33 -6.92
CA VAL A 62 -0.30 5.00 -5.67
C VAL A 62 0.65 6.14 -5.33
N ASN A 63 0.15 7.08 -4.54
CA ASN A 63 0.92 8.20 -4.03
C ASN A 63 1.64 7.80 -2.74
N LEU A 64 2.95 7.61 -2.82
CA LEU A 64 3.78 7.24 -1.66
C LEU A 64 3.75 8.27 -0.53
N GLN A 65 3.58 9.55 -0.86
CA GLN A 65 3.48 10.60 0.14
C GLN A 65 2.23 10.43 1.00
N GLU A 66 1.10 10.10 0.38
CA GLU A 66 -0.16 9.85 1.10
C GLU A 66 -0.08 8.59 1.99
N HIS A 67 0.64 7.55 1.56
CA HIS A 67 0.91 6.37 2.41
C HIS A 67 1.71 6.73 3.66
N ARG A 68 2.71 7.61 3.53
CA ARG A 68 3.50 8.11 4.66
C ARG A 68 2.66 8.96 5.60
N GLU A 69 1.87 9.87 5.05
CA GLU A 69 0.95 10.72 5.82
C GLU A 69 -0.07 9.87 6.59
N LEU A 70 -0.61 8.83 5.97
CA LEU A 70 -1.49 7.88 6.63
C LEU A 70 -0.78 7.19 7.81
N PHE A 71 0.43 6.70 7.60
CA PHE A 71 1.21 6.07 8.65
C PHE A 71 1.50 7.06 9.80
N GLU A 72 1.96 8.25 9.48
CA GLU A 72 2.27 9.29 10.46
C GLU A 72 1.04 9.70 11.29
N ALA A 73 -0.14 9.72 10.68
CA ALA A 73 -1.39 9.97 11.38
C ALA A 73 -1.77 8.81 12.30
N VAL A 74 -1.70 7.58 11.80
CA VAL A 74 -2.13 6.38 12.54
C VAL A 74 -1.19 6.05 13.69
N VAL A 75 0.12 6.17 13.52
CA VAL A 75 1.12 5.77 14.53
C VAL A 75 1.01 6.61 15.81
N GLN A 76 0.46 7.82 15.75
CA GLN A 76 0.21 8.66 16.91
C GLN A 76 -0.81 8.06 17.87
N PHE A 77 -1.77 7.31 17.34
CA PHE A 77 -2.81 6.61 18.13
C PHE A 77 -2.51 5.13 18.33
N GLN A 78 -1.78 4.53 17.39
CA GLN A 78 -1.46 3.11 17.34
C GLN A 78 0.04 2.91 17.12
N PRO A 79 0.87 3.01 18.18
CA PRO A 79 2.33 2.95 18.07
C PRO A 79 2.87 1.64 17.47
N ASN A 80 2.09 0.56 17.54
CA ASN A 80 2.39 -0.74 16.93
C ASN A 80 1.96 -0.85 15.45
N SER A 81 1.69 0.27 14.78
CA SER A 81 1.58 0.33 13.33
C SER A 81 2.96 0.38 12.69
N TRP A 82 3.13 -0.31 11.56
CA TRP A 82 4.42 -0.38 10.86
C TRP A 82 4.31 0.19 9.45
N TYR A 83 5.41 0.76 8.97
CA TYR A 83 5.56 1.24 7.59
C TYR A 83 6.84 0.68 6.97
N TYR A 84 6.71 -0.06 5.89
CA TYR A 84 7.83 -0.55 5.13
C TYR A 84 7.74 -0.10 3.67
N CYS A 85 8.85 0.38 3.10
CA CYS A 85 8.93 0.78 1.71
C CYS A 85 10.09 0.07 1.03
N PHE A 86 9.79 -0.69 -0.02
CA PHE A 86 10.80 -1.28 -0.87
C PHE A 86 11.56 -0.18 -1.63
N ASP A 87 12.90 -0.27 -1.64
CA ASP A 87 13.78 0.65 -2.37
C ASP A 87 13.54 0.52 -3.89
N LYS A 88 13.74 1.61 -4.61
CA LYS A 88 13.60 1.66 -6.07
C LYS A 88 14.42 0.63 -6.82
N LYS A 89 15.60 0.25 -6.27
CA LYS A 89 16.48 -0.77 -6.87
C LYS A 89 15.88 -2.17 -6.83
N GLN A 90 14.97 -2.43 -5.89
CA GLN A 90 14.29 -3.71 -5.76
C GLN A 90 13.20 -3.90 -6.82
N LYS A 91 12.77 -2.82 -7.48
CA LYS A 91 11.79 -2.83 -8.58
C LYS A 91 10.49 -3.59 -8.27
N VAL A 92 10.07 -3.56 -7.01
CA VAL A 92 8.83 -4.20 -6.59
C VAL A 92 7.65 -3.43 -7.19
N PRO A 93 6.77 -4.08 -7.97
CA PRO A 93 5.65 -3.41 -8.62
C PRO A 93 4.49 -3.13 -7.65
N HIS A 94 3.48 -2.40 -8.12
CA HIS A 94 2.23 -2.19 -7.37
C HIS A 94 1.56 -3.49 -6.93
N THR A 95 1.47 -4.45 -7.85
CA THR A 95 0.95 -5.79 -7.61
C THR A 95 2.01 -6.67 -6.96
N MET A 96 2.31 -6.41 -5.69
CA MET A 96 3.47 -6.99 -4.99
C MET A 96 3.20 -8.32 -4.28
N MET A 97 2.01 -8.88 -4.40
CA MET A 97 1.56 -10.00 -3.57
C MET A 97 2.10 -11.36 -4.02
N THR A 98 2.61 -11.47 -5.25
CA THR A 98 3.15 -12.72 -5.79
C THR A 98 4.42 -12.49 -6.61
N GLU A 99 5.25 -13.54 -6.71
CA GLU A 99 6.43 -13.52 -7.58
C GLU A 99 6.03 -13.44 -9.06
N ALA A 100 4.91 -14.07 -9.46
CA ALA A 100 4.40 -14.03 -10.82
C ALA A 100 4.01 -12.61 -11.28
N GLU A 101 3.67 -11.72 -10.34
CA GLU A 101 3.39 -10.31 -10.59
C GLU A 101 4.66 -9.45 -10.60
N GLY A 102 5.84 -10.04 -10.38
CA GLY A 102 7.13 -9.37 -10.48
C GLY A 102 7.79 -9.02 -9.13
N ASN A 103 7.23 -9.46 -8.00
CA ASN A 103 7.87 -9.26 -6.71
C ASN A 103 8.85 -10.41 -6.40
N HIS A 104 10.14 -10.21 -6.65
CA HIS A 104 11.19 -11.17 -6.30
C HIS A 104 11.59 -11.15 -4.82
N TYR A 105 10.94 -10.32 -4.00
CA TYR A 105 11.15 -10.18 -2.55
C TYR A 105 9.94 -10.68 -1.75
N ILE A 106 9.18 -11.62 -2.32
CA ILE A 106 7.96 -12.13 -1.69
C ILE A 106 8.23 -12.76 -0.32
N ASP A 107 9.34 -13.46 -0.13
CA ASP A 107 9.71 -14.04 1.16
C ASP A 107 9.95 -12.97 2.23
N GLN A 108 10.53 -11.84 1.83
CA GLN A 108 10.70 -10.69 2.72
C GLN A 108 9.35 -10.10 3.12
N LEU A 109 8.43 -9.95 2.17
CA LEU A 109 7.08 -9.46 2.42
C LEU A 109 6.31 -10.41 3.36
N ILE A 110 6.37 -11.71 3.10
CA ILE A 110 5.75 -12.74 3.96
C ILE A 110 6.33 -12.68 5.38
N THR A 111 7.65 -12.62 5.50
CA THR A 111 8.31 -12.53 6.79
C THR A 111 7.91 -11.28 7.56
N LEU A 112 7.84 -10.12 6.88
CA LEU A 112 7.40 -8.86 7.46
C LEU A 112 5.95 -8.97 7.97
N ALA A 113 5.04 -9.45 7.12
CA ALA A 113 3.63 -9.59 7.49
C ALA A 113 3.42 -10.57 8.65
N LYS A 114 4.13 -11.70 8.62
CA LYS A 114 4.09 -12.70 9.70
C LYS A 114 4.61 -12.11 11.01
N THR A 115 5.77 -11.44 10.98
CA THR A 115 6.34 -10.80 12.15
C THR A 115 5.41 -9.74 12.73
N TYR A 116 4.74 -8.97 11.87
CA TYR A 116 3.75 -7.97 12.28
C TYR A 116 2.57 -8.60 13.03
N VAL A 117 2.04 -9.70 12.51
CA VAL A 117 0.87 -10.38 13.12
C VAL A 117 1.21 -11.11 14.41
N GLU A 118 2.43 -11.63 14.51
CA GLU A 118 2.86 -12.45 15.65
C GLU A 118 3.42 -11.62 16.83
N ASN A 119 3.67 -10.32 16.65
CA ASN A 119 4.26 -9.45 17.66
C ASN A 119 3.46 -8.17 17.87
N ASP A 120 3.51 -7.65 19.08
CA ASP A 120 2.91 -6.38 19.48
C ASP A 120 4.00 -5.30 19.69
N LEU A 121 4.98 -5.29 18.79
CA LEU A 121 6.10 -4.36 18.83
C LEU A 121 5.77 -3.07 18.09
N THR A 122 6.35 -1.97 18.55
CA THR A 122 6.31 -0.70 17.82
C THR A 122 7.24 -0.75 16.60
N TRP A 123 7.00 0.12 15.63
CA TRP A 123 7.89 0.23 14.47
C TRP A 123 9.31 0.62 14.87
N ASP A 124 9.47 1.46 15.88
CA ASP A 124 10.79 1.87 16.37
C ASP A 124 11.61 0.72 16.96
N GLU A 125 10.95 -0.21 17.64
CA GLU A 125 11.60 -1.40 18.18
C GLU A 125 12.03 -2.40 17.10
N ILE A 126 11.24 -2.53 16.02
CA ILE A 126 11.50 -3.54 14.99
C ILE A 126 12.44 -3.04 13.89
N LYS A 127 12.37 -1.76 13.50
CA LYS A 127 13.17 -1.23 12.39
C LYS A 127 14.67 -1.33 12.63
N GLU A 128 15.11 -1.19 13.90
CA GLU A 128 16.52 -1.36 14.25
C GLU A 128 16.99 -2.79 13.99
N GLN A 129 16.16 -3.78 14.26
CA GLN A 129 16.47 -5.18 14.01
C GLN A 129 16.47 -5.52 12.50
N TRP A 130 15.66 -4.82 11.71
CA TRP A 130 15.55 -5.04 10.26
C TRP A 130 16.61 -4.29 9.45
N LEU A 131 17.05 -3.12 9.90
CA LEU A 131 18.10 -2.34 9.25
C LEU A 131 19.50 -2.90 9.51
N LEU A 132 19.66 -3.77 10.52
CA LEU A 132 20.92 -4.42 10.86
C LEU A 132 21.12 -5.78 10.17
N ARG A 133 20.19 -6.22 9.33
CA ARG A 133 20.27 -7.43 8.51
C ARG A 133 20.45 -7.11 7.04
#